data_a6c78e80ad18d5f701009cee7345b033
#
_entry.id   a6c78e80ad18d5f701009cee7345b033
#
_cell.length_a   1.000
_cell.length_b   1.000
_cell.length_c   1.000
_cell.angle_alpha   90.00
_cell.angle_beta   90.00
_cell.angle_gamma   90.00
#
_symmetry.space_group_name_H-M   'P 1'
#
loop_
_entity.id
_entity.type
_entity.pdbx_description
1 polymer ?
#
loop_
_entity_poly.entity_id
_entity_poly.type
_entity_poly.pdbx_seq_one_letter_code
_entity_poly.pdbx_strand_id
1 'polypeptide(L)'
;MHVKENLLTESIPFHKKGLLLHVVSVEYLDNYQLKLTFNNGIGGIVDLEKELYGEMFEPLKDKSLFQKVFVTSRTIEWPNGADFAPEFLFEI
;
A
#
# COMPACT_ATOMS: atom_id res chain seq x y z
N MET A 1 -8.20 -2.82 3.26
CA MET A 1 -8.98 -1.64 2.89
C MET A 1 -10.39 -2.06 2.54
N HIS A 2 -11.34 -1.33 3.03
CA HIS A 2 -12.73 -1.73 2.86
C HIS A 2 -13.23 -1.63 1.44
N VAL A 3 -12.65 -0.74 0.70
CA VAL A 3 -13.16 -0.46 -0.63
C VAL A 3 -13.05 -1.61 -1.59
N LYS A 4 -12.29 -2.60 -1.23
CA LYS A 4 -12.17 -3.72 -2.14
C LYS A 4 -13.49 -4.45 -2.33
N GLU A 5 -14.41 -4.27 -1.43
CA GLU A 5 -15.71 -4.88 -1.58
C GLU A 5 -16.46 -4.34 -2.76
N ASN A 6 -16.31 -3.06 -2.97
CA ASN A 6 -16.93 -2.46 -4.14
C ASN A 6 -16.31 -3.01 -5.38
N LEU A 7 -15.04 -3.28 -5.29
CA LEU A 7 -14.31 -3.74 -6.42
C LEU A 7 -14.68 -5.15 -6.80
N LEU A 8 -15.11 -5.95 -5.85
CA LEU A 8 -15.42 -7.34 -6.14
C LEU A 8 -16.41 -7.50 -7.26
N THR A 9 -17.36 -6.61 -7.31
CA THR A 9 -18.33 -6.71 -8.35
C THR A 9 -17.84 -6.14 -9.66
N GLU A 10 -16.90 -5.22 -9.54
CA GLU A 10 -16.44 -4.50 -10.71
C GLU A 10 -15.00 -4.79 -11.03
N SER A 11 -14.42 -5.63 -10.26
CA SER A 11 -12.99 -5.86 -10.34
C SER A 11 -12.56 -6.45 -11.63
N ILE A 12 -13.46 -6.92 -12.30
CA ILE A 12 -13.23 -7.56 -13.54
C ILE A 12 -12.35 -6.75 -14.47
N PRO A 13 -12.46 -5.45 -14.48
CA PRO A 13 -11.63 -4.67 -15.40
C PRO A 13 -10.16 -4.99 -15.33
N PHE A 14 -9.68 -5.33 -14.17
CA PHE A 14 -8.29 -5.69 -14.04
C PHE A 14 -7.93 -6.82 -14.93
N HIS A 15 -8.78 -7.81 -14.92
CA HIS A 15 -8.47 -9.05 -15.57
C HIS A 15 -8.52 -8.93 -17.06
N LYS A 16 -9.41 -8.11 -17.51
CA LYS A 16 -9.63 -8.00 -18.93
C LYS A 16 -8.49 -7.37 -19.67
N LYS A 17 -7.87 -6.43 -19.03
CA LYS A 17 -6.88 -5.63 -19.71
C LYS A 17 -5.47 -6.04 -19.42
N GLY A 18 -5.31 -7.02 -18.57
CA GLY A 18 -3.99 -7.33 -18.12
C GLY A 18 -3.42 -6.19 -17.30
N LEU A 19 -4.29 -5.37 -16.77
CA LEU A 19 -3.88 -4.21 -16.00
C LEU A 19 -3.40 -4.68 -14.64
N LEU A 20 -2.15 -4.42 -14.33
CA LEU A 20 -1.57 -4.83 -13.06
C LEU A 20 -1.89 -3.80 -11.99
N LEU A 21 -2.30 -4.29 -10.84
CA LEU A 21 -2.57 -3.44 -9.70
C LEU A 21 -1.27 -2.83 -9.20
N HIS A 22 -1.26 -1.51 -9.03
CA HIS A 22 -0.12 -0.87 -8.38
C HIS A 22 -0.58 0.41 -7.72
N VAL A 23 0.25 0.88 -6.77
CA VAL A 23 -0.03 2.10 -6.02
C VAL A 23 0.46 3.28 -6.84
N VAL A 24 -0.36 4.32 -6.92
CA VAL A 24 0.02 5.52 -7.67
C VAL A 24 0.28 6.71 -6.77
N SER A 25 -0.18 6.67 -5.51
CA SER A 25 0.14 7.75 -4.57
C SER A 25 0.12 7.24 -3.15
N VAL A 26 0.89 7.90 -2.30
CA VAL A 26 0.94 7.58 -0.88
C VAL A 26 1.04 8.89 -0.11
N GLU A 27 0.33 8.93 1.02
CA GLU A 27 0.39 10.07 1.92
C GLU A 27 0.48 9.54 3.34
N TYR A 28 1.49 9.97 4.08
CA TYR A 28 1.60 9.61 5.49
C TYR A 28 0.57 10.41 6.28
N LEU A 29 -0.16 9.74 7.15
CA LEU A 29 -1.17 10.40 7.95
C LEU A 29 -0.75 10.56 9.40
N ASP A 30 -0.64 9.43 10.12
CA ASP A 30 -0.35 9.46 11.54
C ASP A 30 0.07 8.08 11.96
N ASN A 31 0.89 7.98 12.99
CA ASN A 31 1.37 6.71 13.50
C ASN A 31 1.89 5.82 12.36
N TYR A 32 1.19 4.74 12.04
CA TYR A 32 1.61 3.84 10.98
C TYR A 32 0.53 3.75 9.91
N GLN A 33 -0.19 4.84 9.71
CA GLN A 33 -1.27 4.89 8.75
C GLN A 33 -0.85 5.63 7.49
N LEU A 34 -1.20 5.05 6.36
CA LEU A 34 -0.91 5.63 5.05
C LEU A 34 -2.20 5.70 4.25
N LYS A 35 -2.35 6.78 3.53
CA LYS A 35 -3.44 6.90 2.56
C LYS A 35 -2.89 6.54 1.21
N LEU A 36 -3.49 5.57 0.57
CA LEU A 36 -3.02 5.03 -0.70
C LEU A 36 -4.07 5.24 -1.78
N THR A 37 -3.61 5.44 -3.00
CA THR A 37 -4.47 5.39 -4.18
C THR A 37 -3.85 4.40 -5.15
N PHE A 38 -4.69 3.56 -5.73
CA PHE A 38 -4.25 2.55 -6.67
C PHE A 38 -4.60 2.97 -8.09
N ASN A 39 -3.98 2.30 -9.05
CA ASN A 39 -4.16 2.66 -10.46
C ASN A 39 -5.56 2.39 -11.00
N ASN A 40 -6.40 1.72 -10.22
CA ASN A 40 -7.79 1.54 -10.61
C ASN A 40 -8.69 2.64 -10.06
N GLY A 41 -8.10 3.66 -9.43
CA GLY A 41 -8.86 4.77 -8.89
C GLY A 41 -9.37 4.55 -7.48
N ILE A 42 -9.15 3.38 -6.92
CA ILE A 42 -9.59 3.06 -5.56
C ILE A 42 -8.56 3.56 -4.58
N GLY A 43 -9.02 4.24 -3.54
CA GLY A 43 -8.14 4.73 -2.49
C GLY A 43 -8.63 4.33 -1.13
N GLY A 44 -7.76 4.42 -0.14
CA GLY A 44 -8.14 4.10 1.22
C GLY A 44 -6.97 4.25 2.16
N ILE A 45 -7.24 4.00 3.42
CA ILE A 45 -6.24 4.14 4.48
C ILE A 45 -5.88 2.76 4.98
N VAL A 46 -4.58 2.50 5.09
CA VAL A 46 -4.09 1.25 5.66
C VAL A 46 -3.31 1.58 6.93
N ASP A 47 -3.44 0.71 7.92
CA ASP A 47 -2.66 0.80 9.13
C ASP A 47 -1.71 -0.38 9.14
N LEU A 48 -0.42 -0.09 9.07
CA LEU A 48 0.58 -1.12 8.91
C LEU A 48 1.27 -1.51 10.22
N GLU A 49 0.78 -1.00 11.34
CA GLU A 49 1.47 -1.22 12.61
C GLU A 49 1.72 -2.70 12.89
N LYS A 50 0.74 -3.54 12.64
CA LYS A 50 0.86 -4.95 12.95
C LYS A 50 1.64 -5.73 11.92
N GLU A 51 2.03 -5.05 10.85
CA GLU A 51 2.76 -5.70 9.77
C GLU A 51 4.25 -5.44 9.85
N LEU A 52 4.68 -4.63 10.83
CA LEU A 52 6.08 -4.21 10.90
C LEU A 52 6.89 -5.18 11.75
N TYR A 53 7.09 -6.38 11.22
CA TYR A 53 7.90 -7.36 11.89
C TYR A 53 8.84 -8.00 10.88
N GLY A 54 9.85 -8.66 11.41
CA GLY A 54 10.86 -9.24 10.55
C GLY A 54 11.99 -8.26 10.30
N GLU A 55 13.07 -8.78 9.80
CA GLU A 55 14.33 -8.05 9.71
C GLU A 55 14.21 -6.75 8.92
N MET A 56 13.47 -6.77 7.82
CA MET A 56 13.36 -5.60 6.96
C MET A 56 12.35 -4.59 7.49
N PHE A 57 11.32 -5.05 8.18
CA PHE A 57 10.24 -4.16 8.58
C PHE A 57 10.35 -3.63 9.99
N GLU A 58 11.07 -4.34 10.83
CA GLU A 58 11.24 -3.90 12.21
C GLU A 58 11.76 -2.46 12.32
N PRO A 59 12.75 -2.06 11.51
CA PRO A 59 13.25 -0.68 11.58
C PRO A 59 12.19 0.37 11.30
N LEU A 60 11.12 -0.01 10.61
CA LEU A 60 10.07 0.94 10.27
C LEU A 60 9.19 1.30 11.46
N LYS A 61 9.38 0.64 12.58
CA LYS A 61 8.71 1.04 13.80
C LYS A 61 9.19 2.40 14.28
N ASP A 62 10.36 2.81 13.82
CA ASP A 62 10.83 4.17 14.01
C ASP A 62 10.01 5.05 13.06
N LYS A 63 9.18 5.89 13.64
CA LYS A 63 8.25 6.69 12.83
C LYS A 63 8.96 7.65 11.91
N SER A 64 10.14 8.11 12.29
CA SER A 64 10.86 9.01 11.40
C SER A 64 11.28 8.31 10.13
N LEU A 65 11.55 7.02 10.20
CA LEU A 65 11.85 6.25 9.01
C LEU A 65 10.57 5.86 8.28
N PHE A 66 9.54 5.51 9.02
CA PHE A 66 8.28 5.11 8.42
C PHE A 66 7.72 6.23 7.54
N GLN A 67 7.88 7.47 7.97
CA GLN A 67 7.36 8.60 7.23
C GLN A 67 8.06 8.84 5.90
N LYS A 68 9.21 8.22 5.69
CA LYS A 68 9.97 8.40 4.47
C LYS A 68 9.53 7.49 3.33
N VAL A 69 8.36 6.92 3.47
CA VAL A 69 7.79 6.06 2.43
C VAL A 69 7.62 6.84 1.13
N PHE A 70 7.80 6.14 0.02
CA PHE A 70 7.65 6.76 -1.29
C PHE A 70 7.07 5.75 -2.27
N VAL A 71 6.49 6.27 -3.34
CA VAL A 71 5.90 5.43 -4.38
C VAL A 71 6.96 5.06 -5.39
N THR A 72 6.97 3.80 -5.78
CA THR A 72 7.85 3.32 -6.85
C THR A 72 7.02 3.18 -8.12
N SER A 73 7.55 2.48 -9.10
CA SER A 73 6.79 2.26 -10.32
C SER A 73 5.65 1.26 -10.10
N ARG A 74 5.60 0.63 -8.94
CA ARG A 74 4.63 -0.42 -8.71
C ARG A 74 3.96 -0.35 -7.35
N THR A 75 4.69 0.01 -6.31
CA THR A 75 4.13 -0.01 -4.97
C THR A 75 4.78 1.08 -4.12
N ILE A 76 4.79 0.90 -2.82
CA ILE A 76 5.46 1.80 -1.91
C ILE A 76 6.69 1.11 -1.37
N GLU A 77 7.67 1.92 -1.03
CA GLU A 77 8.95 1.40 -0.55
C GLU A 77 9.52 2.38 0.45
N TRP A 78 10.40 1.89 1.30
CA TRP A 78 11.11 2.72 2.27
C TRP A 78 12.59 2.75 1.92
N PRO A 79 13.31 3.75 2.45
CA PRO A 79 14.73 3.89 2.11
C PRO A 79 15.59 2.68 2.41
N ASN A 80 15.17 1.82 3.33
CA ASN A 80 15.93 0.62 3.65
C ASN A 80 15.64 -0.54 2.71
N GLY A 81 14.80 -0.31 1.69
CA GLY A 81 14.49 -1.34 0.72
C GLY A 81 13.27 -2.16 1.03
N ALA A 82 12.65 -1.94 2.19
CA ALA A 82 11.43 -2.68 2.51
C ALA A 82 10.29 -2.22 1.62
N ASP A 83 9.45 -3.15 1.21
CA ASP A 83 8.26 -2.81 0.43
C ASP A 83 7.17 -3.83 0.71
N PHE A 84 5.96 -3.50 0.31
CA PHE A 84 4.83 -4.41 0.37
C PHE A 84 4.26 -4.56 -1.03
N ALA A 85 3.82 -5.75 -1.36
CA ALA A 85 3.18 -5.98 -2.64
C ALA A 85 1.88 -5.18 -2.71
N PRO A 86 1.55 -4.60 -3.86
CA PRO A 86 0.31 -3.83 -3.97
C PRO A 86 -0.91 -4.65 -3.62
N GLU A 87 -0.91 -5.92 -3.99
CA GLU A 87 -2.04 -6.80 -3.70
C GLU A 87 -2.25 -6.94 -2.21
N PHE A 88 -1.18 -7.05 -1.46
CA PHE A 88 -1.28 -7.15 -0.02
C PHE A 88 -1.90 -5.88 0.56
N LEU A 89 -1.42 -4.73 0.10
CA LEU A 89 -1.92 -3.46 0.60
C LEU A 89 -3.40 -3.28 0.26
N PHE A 90 -3.80 -3.79 -0.87
CA PHE A 90 -5.18 -3.67 -1.30
C PHE A 90 -6.11 -4.55 -0.46
N GLU A 91 -5.59 -5.66 0.04
CA GLU A 91 -6.38 -6.62 0.78
C GLU A 91 -6.58 -6.27 2.26
N ILE A 92 -5.68 -5.50 2.83
CA ILE A 92 -5.76 -5.26 4.29
C ILE A 92 -6.65 -4.08 4.67
#